data_a6c1e50582c6a9d75d06439036f7cdda
#
_entry.id   a6c1e50582c6a9d75d06439036f7cdda
#
_cell.length_a   1.000
_cell.length_b   1.000
_cell.length_c   1.000
_cell.angle_alpha   90.00
_cell.angle_beta   90.00
_cell.angle_gamma   90.00
#
_symmetry.space_group_name_H-M   'P 1'
#
loop_
_entity.id
_entity.type
_entity.pdbx_description
1 polymer ?
#
loop_
_entity_poly.entity_id
_entity_poly.type
_entity_poly.pdbx_seq_one_letter_code
_entity_poly.pdbx_strand_id
1 'polypeptide(L)'
;LPLFANKSVDYSFTSPPYNRKRNDKYRDFTDINENWLQLNIDVLNQLLRVTKKHIFYNIQANYYNRQDVYKLIGLFSKSIVDIHIWEKSNPMPASGKNITNAVEYFLVLGNESLKSNTTYTKNIITTSVNSNMPKEHKAVMKTDVAEHFISKFTNENDIILDCFFGYGTTGVVSKKLNRLFIGI
;
A
#
# COMPACT_ATOMS: atom_id res chain seq x y z
N LEU A 1 -1.39 -15.63 -4.96
CA LEU A 1 -0.18 -15.80 -4.14
C LEU A 1 0.15 -17.26 -3.78
N PRO A 2 -0.82 -18.20 -3.62
CA PRO A 2 -0.50 -19.58 -3.23
C PRO A 2 0.50 -20.32 -4.15
N LEU A 3 0.56 -19.95 -5.43
CA LEU A 3 1.46 -20.56 -6.42
C LEU A 3 2.92 -20.06 -6.32
N PHE A 4 3.18 -19.00 -5.56
CA PHE A 4 4.54 -18.48 -5.37
C PHE A 4 5.31 -19.32 -4.36
N ALA A 5 6.58 -19.60 -4.65
CA ALA A 5 7.47 -20.22 -3.69
C ALA A 5 7.74 -19.29 -2.49
N ASN A 6 8.11 -19.87 -1.34
CA ASN A 6 8.52 -19.08 -0.19
C ASN A 6 9.74 -18.22 -0.56
N LYS A 7 9.72 -16.97 -0.08
CA LYS A 7 10.85 -16.03 -0.28
C LYS A 7 11.27 -15.91 -1.76
N SER A 8 10.29 -15.83 -2.67
CA SER A 8 10.54 -15.77 -4.12
C SER A 8 10.61 -14.35 -4.69
N VAL A 9 10.12 -13.34 -3.96
CA VAL A 9 10.22 -11.92 -4.34
C VAL A 9 11.01 -11.14 -3.30
N ASP A 10 11.67 -10.06 -3.70
CA ASP A 10 12.54 -9.30 -2.78
C ASP A 10 11.71 -8.36 -1.91
N TYR A 11 10.78 -7.62 -2.51
CA TYR A 11 9.86 -6.71 -1.81
C TYR A 11 8.43 -6.89 -2.31
N SER A 12 7.48 -6.51 -1.47
CA SER A 12 6.10 -6.30 -1.88
C SER A 12 5.72 -4.84 -1.63
N PHE A 13 5.05 -4.23 -2.61
CA PHE A 13 4.50 -2.88 -2.49
C PHE A 13 3.08 -2.92 -3.02
N THR A 14 2.08 -2.76 -2.16
CA THR A 14 0.70 -3.02 -2.53
C THR A 14 -0.31 -2.23 -1.71
N SER A 15 -1.50 -2.01 -2.27
CA SER A 15 -2.59 -1.24 -1.67
C SER A 15 -3.91 -1.99 -1.85
N PRO A 16 -4.42 -2.68 -0.82
CA PRO A 16 -5.69 -3.39 -0.89
C PRO A 16 -6.87 -2.43 -0.98
N PRO A 17 -8.07 -2.90 -1.37
CA PRO A 17 -9.29 -2.13 -1.28
C PRO A 17 -9.54 -1.64 0.15
N TYR A 18 -10.03 -0.39 0.31
CA TYR A 18 -10.16 0.24 1.64
C TYR A 18 -11.52 0.05 2.31
N ASN A 19 -12.43 -0.72 1.70
CA ASN A 19 -13.78 -0.96 2.21
C ASN A 19 -14.53 0.34 2.58
N ARG A 20 -14.54 1.30 1.67
CA ARG A 20 -15.20 2.60 1.89
C ARG A 20 -16.71 2.53 1.84
N LYS A 21 -17.28 1.37 1.52
CA LYS A 21 -18.72 1.11 1.31
C LYS A 21 -19.37 2.08 0.30
N ARG A 22 -18.58 2.61 -0.61
CA ARG A 22 -19.11 3.38 -1.74
C ARG A 22 -19.43 2.41 -2.87
N ASN A 23 -20.55 2.65 -3.56
CA ASN A 23 -20.90 1.98 -4.83
C ASN A 23 -19.98 2.46 -5.97
N ASP A 24 -18.73 2.75 -5.69
CA ASP A 24 -17.73 3.05 -6.71
C ASP A 24 -17.45 1.74 -7.44
N LYS A 25 -18.15 1.51 -8.55
CA LYS A 25 -17.93 0.37 -9.42
C LYS A 25 -16.56 0.56 -10.09
N TYR A 26 -15.58 -0.21 -9.66
CA TYR A 26 -14.34 -0.40 -10.39
C TYR A 26 -14.57 -1.56 -11.38
N ARG A 27 -15.10 -1.29 -12.56
CA ARG A 27 -15.56 -2.32 -13.51
C ARG A 27 -16.51 -3.31 -12.81
N ASP A 28 -16.06 -4.55 -12.55
CA ASP A 28 -16.83 -5.61 -11.88
C ASP A 28 -16.52 -5.76 -10.38
N PHE A 29 -15.75 -4.82 -9.80
CA PHE A 29 -15.31 -4.88 -8.41
C PHE A 29 -16.00 -3.80 -7.57
N THR A 30 -16.59 -4.19 -6.44
CA THR A 30 -17.15 -3.25 -5.45
C THR A 30 -16.19 -3.12 -4.26
N ASP A 31 -15.97 -1.88 -3.78
CA ASP A 31 -15.18 -1.62 -2.56
C ASP A 31 -16.03 -1.89 -1.28
N ILE A 32 -16.84 -2.96 -1.32
CA ILE A 32 -17.63 -3.44 -0.19
C ILE A 32 -17.24 -4.88 0.07
N ASN A 33 -16.56 -5.11 1.19
CA ASN A 33 -16.16 -6.44 1.61
C ASN A 33 -16.51 -6.64 3.10
N GLU A 34 -17.46 -7.52 3.36
CA GLU A 34 -17.87 -7.86 4.74
C GLU A 34 -16.75 -8.60 5.50
N ASN A 35 -15.91 -9.33 4.78
CA ASN A 35 -14.77 -10.07 5.31
C ASN A 35 -13.44 -9.31 5.12
N TRP A 36 -13.48 -7.98 5.09
CA TRP A 36 -12.31 -7.15 4.77
C TRP A 36 -11.10 -7.43 5.69
N LEU A 37 -11.34 -7.60 6.99
CA LEU A 37 -10.28 -7.92 7.94
C LEU A 37 -9.63 -9.27 7.60
N GLN A 38 -10.43 -10.32 7.38
CA GLN A 38 -9.92 -11.66 7.06
C GLN A 38 -9.15 -11.66 5.74
N LEU A 39 -9.64 -10.98 4.70
CA LEU A 39 -8.93 -10.82 3.43
C LEU A 39 -7.52 -10.23 3.67
N ASN A 40 -7.41 -9.16 4.47
CA ASN A 40 -6.13 -8.51 4.74
C ASN A 40 -5.20 -9.39 5.59
N ILE A 41 -5.74 -10.17 6.54
CA ILE A 41 -4.97 -11.16 7.30
C ILE A 41 -4.38 -12.21 6.36
N ASP A 42 -5.19 -12.78 5.49
CA ASP A 42 -4.77 -13.83 4.55
C ASP A 42 -3.72 -13.31 3.56
N VAL A 43 -3.93 -12.10 3.04
CA VAL A 43 -2.97 -11.44 2.14
C VAL A 43 -1.65 -11.18 2.85
N LEU A 44 -1.65 -10.59 4.05
CA LEU A 44 -0.43 -10.29 4.79
C LEU A 44 0.35 -11.55 5.16
N ASN A 45 -0.34 -12.63 5.56
CA ASN A 45 0.29 -13.92 5.82
C ASN A 45 0.99 -14.47 4.56
N GLN A 46 0.33 -14.37 3.40
CA GLN A 46 0.95 -14.79 2.14
C GLN A 46 2.10 -13.88 1.72
N LEU A 47 1.97 -12.57 1.89
CA LEU A 47 3.05 -11.62 1.59
C LEU A 47 4.28 -11.88 2.48
N LEU A 48 4.09 -12.12 3.78
CA LEU A 48 5.17 -12.49 4.71
C LEU A 48 5.86 -13.80 4.30
N ARG A 49 5.11 -14.75 3.74
CA ARG A 49 5.64 -16.01 3.22
C ARG A 49 6.50 -15.82 1.97
N VAL A 50 6.01 -15.03 0.99
CA VAL A 50 6.66 -14.95 -0.34
C VAL A 50 7.73 -13.87 -0.42
N THR A 51 7.70 -12.84 0.45
CA THR A 51 8.64 -11.71 0.42
C THR A 51 9.88 -12.01 1.26
N LYS A 52 11.07 -11.75 0.71
CA LYS A 52 12.36 -11.93 1.39
C LYS A 52 12.63 -10.83 2.40
N LYS A 53 12.52 -9.55 1.95
CA LYS A 53 12.97 -8.36 2.69
C LYS A 53 11.80 -7.67 3.38
N HIS A 54 11.18 -6.67 2.73
CA HIS A 54 10.10 -5.88 3.35
C HIS A 54 8.85 -5.81 2.47
N ILE A 55 7.73 -5.64 3.16
CA ILE A 55 6.41 -5.40 2.58
C ILE A 55 6.02 -3.96 2.91
N PHE A 56 5.68 -3.16 1.90
CA PHE A 56 5.09 -1.84 2.03
C PHE A 56 3.59 -1.96 1.75
N TYR A 57 2.81 -2.04 2.81
CA TYR A 57 1.37 -2.29 2.76
C TYR A 57 0.58 -1.01 3.00
N ASN A 58 0.06 -0.40 1.94
CA ASN A 58 -0.67 0.85 2.02
C ASN A 58 -2.11 0.63 2.49
N ILE A 59 -2.54 1.38 3.50
CA ILE A 59 -3.86 1.25 4.10
C ILE A 59 -4.37 2.60 4.60
N GLN A 60 -5.67 2.85 4.47
CA GLN A 60 -6.30 4.04 5.02
C GLN A 60 -7.35 3.64 6.06
N ALA A 61 -7.23 4.18 7.28
CA ALA A 61 -8.30 4.09 8.26
C ALA A 61 -9.41 5.08 7.90
N ASN A 62 -10.62 4.59 7.68
CA ASN A 62 -11.80 5.39 7.39
C ASN A 62 -12.93 5.03 8.38
N TYR A 63 -14.06 5.71 8.28
CA TYR A 63 -15.20 5.48 9.19
C TYR A 63 -15.65 4.01 9.24
N TYR A 64 -15.61 3.30 8.12
CA TYR A 64 -16.15 1.94 8.00
C TYR A 64 -15.15 0.83 8.38
N ASN A 65 -13.84 1.07 8.23
CA ASN A 65 -12.82 0.04 8.42
C ASN A 65 -11.85 0.31 9.59
N ARG A 66 -11.89 1.47 10.25
CA ARG A 66 -10.86 1.87 11.23
C ARG A 66 -10.63 0.86 12.35
N GLN A 67 -11.70 0.22 12.83
CA GLN A 67 -11.59 -0.79 13.88
C GLN A 67 -10.82 -2.01 13.38
N ASP A 68 -11.06 -2.42 12.15
CA ASP A 68 -10.38 -3.54 11.54
C ASP A 68 -8.92 -3.19 11.18
N VAL A 69 -8.63 -1.94 10.80
CA VAL A 69 -7.26 -1.45 10.64
C VAL A 69 -6.49 -1.54 11.96
N TYR A 70 -7.09 -1.12 13.08
CA TYR A 70 -6.43 -1.20 14.40
C TYR A 70 -6.22 -2.65 14.85
N LYS A 71 -7.19 -3.53 14.62
CA LYS A 71 -7.03 -4.98 14.86
C LYS A 71 -5.91 -5.56 13.99
N LEU A 72 -5.86 -5.21 12.70
CA LEU A 72 -4.83 -5.67 11.78
C LEU A 72 -3.44 -5.26 12.25
N ILE A 73 -3.25 -4.00 12.65
CA ILE A 73 -1.99 -3.52 13.23
C ILE A 73 -1.63 -4.32 14.49
N GLY A 74 -2.58 -4.55 15.38
CA GLY A 74 -2.36 -5.35 16.60
C GLY A 74 -1.94 -6.79 16.30
N LEU A 75 -2.63 -7.46 15.36
CA LEU A 75 -2.34 -8.84 14.96
C LEU A 75 -0.93 -9.00 14.36
N PHE A 76 -0.50 -8.02 13.57
CA PHE A 76 0.80 -8.05 12.90
C PHE A 76 1.89 -7.22 13.61
N SER A 77 1.65 -6.77 14.84
CA SER A 77 2.55 -5.88 15.60
C SER A 77 3.99 -6.41 15.72
N LYS A 78 4.17 -7.73 15.80
CA LYS A 78 5.50 -8.37 15.84
C LYS A 78 6.24 -8.36 14.50
N SER A 79 5.52 -8.24 13.39
CA SER A 79 6.08 -8.21 12.04
C SER A 79 6.20 -6.78 11.50
N ILE A 80 5.48 -5.82 12.08
CA ILE A 80 5.58 -4.41 11.70
C ILE A 80 6.87 -3.85 12.29
N VAL A 81 7.79 -3.44 11.42
CA VAL A 81 9.09 -2.87 11.79
C VAL A 81 9.10 -1.34 11.72
N ASP A 82 8.18 -0.74 10.96
CA ASP A 82 7.99 0.72 10.89
C ASP A 82 6.57 1.05 10.36
N ILE A 83 6.13 2.29 10.56
CA ILE A 83 4.91 2.85 9.96
C ILE A 83 5.27 4.17 9.30
N HIS A 84 5.10 4.24 7.98
CA HIS A 84 5.26 5.47 7.24
C HIS A 84 3.91 6.13 7.00
N ILE A 85 3.90 7.45 7.00
CA ILE A 85 2.71 8.26 6.77
C ILE A 85 2.76 8.85 5.36
N TRP A 86 1.72 8.61 4.57
CA TRP A 86 1.46 9.40 3.39
C TRP A 86 0.46 10.50 3.72
N GLU A 87 0.95 11.73 3.80
CA GLU A 87 0.15 12.93 4.00
C GLU A 87 -0.31 13.50 2.65
N LYS A 88 -1.58 13.83 2.56
CA LYS A 88 -2.19 14.47 1.38
C LYS A 88 -2.24 15.98 1.62
N SER A 89 -1.49 16.77 0.84
CA SER A 89 -1.45 18.23 1.00
C SER A 89 -2.77 18.92 0.62
N ASN A 90 -3.62 18.26 -0.20
CA ASN A 90 -4.94 18.75 -0.62
C ASN A 90 -6.00 17.64 -0.46
N PRO A 91 -6.27 17.15 0.77
CA PRO A 91 -7.24 16.09 0.98
C PRO A 91 -8.65 16.54 0.60
N MET A 92 -9.49 15.59 0.16
CA MET A 92 -10.90 15.87 -0.08
C MET A 92 -11.56 16.32 1.24
N PRO A 93 -12.19 17.49 1.30
CA PRO A 93 -12.83 17.98 2.51
C PRO A 93 -13.92 17.02 3.01
N ALA A 94 -13.98 16.81 4.30
CA ALA A 94 -15.11 16.12 4.91
C ALA A 94 -16.34 17.02 4.95
N SER A 95 -17.54 16.44 4.88
CA SER A 95 -18.78 17.20 4.97
C SER A 95 -19.05 17.67 6.40
N GLY A 96 -19.61 18.85 6.53
CA GLY A 96 -20.03 19.43 7.82
C GLY A 96 -18.85 19.64 8.78
N LYS A 97 -19.03 19.24 10.05
CA LYS A 97 -18.01 19.35 11.11
C LYS A 97 -17.12 18.13 11.25
N ASN A 98 -17.15 17.20 10.30
CA ASN A 98 -16.31 15.99 10.34
C ASN A 98 -14.84 16.32 10.07
N ILE A 99 -13.94 15.55 10.68
CA ILE A 99 -12.50 15.67 10.47
C ILE A 99 -12.13 15.15 9.08
N THR A 100 -11.41 15.95 8.31
CA THR A 100 -10.88 15.55 7.00
C THR A 100 -9.75 14.53 7.18
N ASN A 101 -9.89 13.37 6.54
CA ASN A 101 -8.86 12.35 6.58
C ASN A 101 -7.77 12.67 5.55
N ALA A 102 -6.65 13.18 6.03
CA ALA A 102 -5.53 13.65 5.22
C ALA A 102 -4.39 12.62 5.10
N VAL A 103 -4.47 11.48 5.78
CA VAL A 103 -3.34 10.54 5.83
C VAL A 103 -3.73 9.13 5.39
N GLU A 104 -2.73 8.43 4.88
CA GLU A 104 -2.72 6.98 4.70
C GLU A 104 -1.48 6.40 5.38
N TYR A 105 -1.55 5.15 5.79
CA TYR A 105 -0.45 4.44 6.43
C TYR A 105 0.21 3.49 5.44
N PHE A 106 1.53 3.40 5.49
CA PHE A 106 2.27 2.27 4.97
C PHE A 106 2.76 1.45 6.16
N LEU A 107 2.12 0.32 6.41
CA LEU A 107 2.66 -0.66 7.34
C LEU A 107 3.87 -1.30 6.68
N VAL A 108 5.03 -1.15 7.28
CA VAL A 108 6.26 -1.80 6.81
C VAL A 108 6.45 -3.07 7.61
N LEU A 109 6.31 -4.22 6.95
CA LEU A 109 6.47 -5.51 7.61
C LEU A 109 7.76 -6.20 7.13
N GLY A 110 8.42 -6.88 8.05
CA GLY A 110 9.66 -7.63 7.78
C GLY A 110 10.21 -8.24 9.06
N ASN A 111 11.37 -8.89 8.92
CA ASN A 111 12.07 -9.51 10.07
C ASN A 111 13.22 -8.64 10.60
N GLU A 112 13.61 -7.60 9.85
CA GLU A 112 14.72 -6.71 10.19
C GLU A 112 14.28 -5.25 10.09
N SER A 113 15.01 -4.37 10.75
CA SER A 113 14.78 -2.93 10.66
C SER A 113 14.92 -2.44 9.23
N LEU A 114 13.99 -1.57 8.80
CA LEU A 114 14.04 -0.95 7.49
C LEU A 114 15.27 0.00 7.41
N LYS A 115 16.06 -0.15 6.35
CA LYS A 115 17.19 0.75 6.06
C LYS A 115 16.97 1.44 4.74
N SER A 116 17.24 2.74 4.70
CA SER A 116 17.17 3.54 3.48
C SER A 116 18.52 3.56 2.75
N ASN A 117 18.46 3.59 1.42
CA ASN A 117 19.62 3.81 0.55
C ASN A 117 20.11 5.28 0.59
N THR A 118 19.36 6.18 1.24
CA THR A 118 19.70 7.61 1.35
C THR A 118 19.71 8.05 2.81
N THR A 119 20.56 9.06 3.12
CA THR A 119 20.61 9.69 4.43
C THR A 119 19.35 10.53 4.70
N TYR A 120 19.00 10.69 5.97
CA TYR A 120 17.88 11.53 6.42
C TYR A 120 16.52 11.22 5.79
N THR A 121 16.26 9.95 5.45
CA THR A 121 14.94 9.53 4.99
C THR A 121 13.94 9.64 6.14
N LYS A 122 12.86 10.40 5.92
CA LYS A 122 11.76 10.53 6.87
C LYS A 122 10.73 9.43 6.62
N ASN A 123 10.05 9.01 7.67
CA ASN A 123 8.90 8.10 7.57
C ASN A 123 7.58 8.83 7.25
N ILE A 124 7.66 10.02 6.69
CA ILE A 124 6.53 10.79 6.18
C ILE A 124 6.81 11.25 4.75
N ILE A 125 5.83 11.10 3.88
CA ILE A 125 5.82 11.63 2.52
C ILE A 125 4.59 12.50 2.33
N THR A 126 4.78 13.73 1.83
CA THR A 126 3.69 14.66 1.54
C THR A 126 3.54 14.84 0.04
N THR A 127 2.35 14.54 -0.49
CA THR A 127 2.01 14.77 -1.90
C THR A 127 0.59 15.32 -2.03
N SER A 128 0.29 16.02 -3.14
CA SER A 128 -1.10 16.29 -3.49
C SER A 128 -1.80 14.99 -3.90
N VAL A 129 -3.13 14.91 -3.76
CA VAL A 129 -3.90 13.83 -4.39
C VAL A 129 -3.83 13.96 -5.91
N ASN A 130 -3.97 12.84 -6.62
CA ASN A 130 -3.97 12.86 -8.06
C ASN A 130 -5.28 13.50 -8.57
N SER A 131 -5.21 14.66 -9.20
CA SER A 131 -6.37 15.41 -9.70
C SER A 131 -6.78 15.05 -11.15
N ASN A 132 -5.85 14.47 -11.91
CA ASN A 132 -6.07 14.12 -13.33
C ASN A 132 -6.35 12.62 -13.48
N MET A 133 -7.41 12.16 -12.82
CA MET A 133 -7.77 10.74 -12.82
C MET A 133 -8.67 10.40 -13.98
N PRO A 134 -8.47 9.25 -14.66
CA PRO A 134 -9.46 8.70 -15.55
C PRO A 134 -10.79 8.55 -14.80
N LYS A 135 -11.92 8.88 -15.45
CA LYS A 135 -13.27 8.79 -14.83
C LYS A 135 -13.60 7.40 -14.28
N GLU A 136 -12.92 6.39 -14.78
CA GLU A 136 -13.11 4.98 -14.47
C GLU A 136 -12.32 4.50 -13.23
N HIS A 137 -11.32 5.28 -12.75
CA HIS A 137 -10.46 4.92 -11.62
C HIS A 137 -10.22 6.11 -10.69
N LYS A 138 -11.06 6.24 -9.68
CA LYS A 138 -11.03 7.39 -8.74
C LYS A 138 -9.99 7.30 -7.62
N ALA A 139 -9.20 6.24 -7.54
CA ALA A 139 -8.24 6.00 -6.45
C ALA A 139 -6.90 5.47 -6.96
N VAL A 140 -6.29 6.15 -7.94
CA VAL A 140 -4.95 5.80 -8.42
C VAL A 140 -3.91 6.45 -7.52
N MET A 141 -3.03 5.64 -6.94
CA MET A 141 -1.87 6.13 -6.18
C MET A 141 -0.98 6.97 -7.10
N LYS A 142 -0.45 8.09 -6.59
CA LYS A 142 0.55 8.88 -7.32
C LYS A 142 1.84 8.10 -7.50
N THR A 143 2.45 8.28 -8.67
CA THR A 143 3.79 7.73 -8.96
C THR A 143 4.83 8.17 -7.95
N ASP A 144 4.78 9.42 -7.49
CA ASP A 144 5.71 9.98 -6.49
C ASP A 144 5.75 9.17 -5.20
N VAL A 145 4.60 8.61 -4.78
CA VAL A 145 4.50 7.77 -3.58
C VAL A 145 5.21 6.44 -3.81
N ALA A 146 4.91 5.74 -4.90
CA ALA A 146 5.58 4.48 -5.23
C ALA A 146 7.10 4.71 -5.47
N GLU A 147 7.47 5.82 -6.14
CA GLU A 147 8.85 6.18 -6.41
C GLU A 147 9.64 6.43 -5.11
N HIS A 148 9.01 7.09 -4.12
CA HIS A 148 9.63 7.29 -2.81
C HIS A 148 10.05 5.96 -2.16
N PHE A 149 9.15 4.97 -2.11
CA PHE A 149 9.46 3.69 -1.49
C PHE A 149 10.44 2.86 -2.34
N ILE A 150 10.17 2.73 -3.64
CA ILE A 150 10.96 1.86 -4.51
C ILE A 150 12.40 2.39 -4.67
N SER A 151 12.59 3.72 -4.84
CA SER A 151 13.93 4.28 -4.99
C SER A 151 14.75 4.23 -3.71
N LYS A 152 14.12 4.49 -2.55
CA LYS A 152 14.85 4.64 -1.28
C LYS A 152 15.12 3.34 -0.54
N PHE A 153 14.31 2.31 -0.77
CA PHE A 153 14.36 1.09 0.04
C PHE A 153 14.64 -0.18 -0.76
N THR A 154 14.74 -0.08 -2.09
CA THR A 154 15.08 -1.23 -2.95
C THR A 154 16.26 -0.92 -3.85
N ASN A 155 16.86 -1.95 -4.44
CA ASN A 155 17.97 -1.84 -5.37
C ASN A 155 17.55 -2.23 -6.80
N GLU A 156 18.37 -1.87 -7.80
CA GLU A 156 18.16 -2.33 -9.17
C GLU A 156 18.15 -3.86 -9.22
N ASN A 157 17.33 -4.41 -10.09
CA ASN A 157 17.04 -5.84 -10.26
C ASN A 157 16.32 -6.53 -9.09
N ASP A 158 16.00 -5.84 -7.98
CA ASP A 158 15.10 -6.41 -6.99
C ASP A 158 13.73 -6.70 -7.61
N ILE A 159 13.11 -7.82 -7.23
CA ILE A 159 11.76 -8.21 -7.68
C ILE A 159 10.72 -7.58 -6.76
N ILE A 160 9.86 -6.75 -7.33
CA ILE A 160 8.77 -6.06 -6.63
C ILE A 160 7.44 -6.75 -6.98
N LEU A 161 6.71 -7.20 -5.97
CA LEU A 161 5.37 -7.79 -6.12
C LEU A 161 4.30 -6.77 -5.73
N ASP A 162 3.27 -6.62 -6.57
CA ASP A 162 2.03 -5.94 -6.25
C ASP A 162 0.85 -6.88 -6.49
N CYS A 163 0.21 -7.35 -5.42
CA CYS A 163 -0.91 -8.28 -5.50
C CYS A 163 -2.29 -7.60 -5.59
N PHE A 164 -2.32 -6.28 -5.62
CA PHE A 164 -3.49 -5.46 -5.93
C PHE A 164 -3.11 -4.43 -6.99
N PHE A 165 -2.63 -4.93 -8.12
CA PHE A 165 -1.97 -4.19 -9.20
C PHE A 165 -2.74 -2.93 -9.68
N GLY A 166 -4.07 -2.96 -9.66
CA GLY A 166 -4.93 -1.83 -10.00
C GLY A 166 -4.59 -1.21 -11.36
N TYR A 167 -4.19 0.08 -11.35
CA TYR A 167 -3.83 0.82 -12.57
C TYR A 167 -2.37 0.66 -12.99
N GLY A 168 -1.58 -0.06 -12.22
CA GLY A 168 -0.20 -0.39 -12.59
C GLY A 168 0.85 0.63 -12.17
N THR A 169 0.56 1.54 -11.25
CA THR A 169 1.51 2.56 -10.79
C THR A 169 2.82 1.95 -10.31
N THR A 170 2.75 0.89 -9.50
CA THR A 170 3.92 0.17 -9.00
C THR A 170 4.78 -0.39 -10.13
N GLY A 171 4.14 -0.98 -11.15
CA GLY A 171 4.85 -1.55 -12.31
C GLY A 171 5.55 -0.49 -13.16
N VAL A 172 4.89 0.65 -13.41
CA VAL A 172 5.48 1.78 -14.15
C VAL A 172 6.72 2.30 -13.44
N VAL A 173 6.64 2.50 -12.11
CA VAL A 173 7.75 3.00 -11.30
C VAL A 173 8.87 1.97 -11.21
N SER A 174 8.55 0.70 -10.98
CA SER A 174 9.54 -0.38 -10.93
C SER A 174 10.36 -0.44 -12.23
N LYS A 175 9.69 -0.40 -13.38
CA LYS A 175 10.35 -0.37 -14.68
C LYS A 175 11.23 0.87 -14.88
N LYS A 176 10.73 2.06 -14.52
CA LYS A 176 11.48 3.32 -14.59
C LYS A 176 12.78 3.27 -13.79
N LEU A 177 12.77 2.55 -12.67
CA LEU A 177 13.88 2.47 -11.74
C LEU A 177 14.72 1.18 -11.90
N ASN A 178 14.58 0.43 -12.99
CA ASN A 178 15.28 -0.83 -13.27
C ASN A 178 15.02 -1.94 -12.23
N ARG A 179 13.82 -2.02 -11.67
CA ARG A 179 13.37 -3.14 -10.84
C ARG A 179 12.55 -4.11 -11.68
N LEU A 180 12.63 -5.39 -11.35
CA LEU A 180 11.73 -6.41 -11.90
C LEU A 180 10.35 -6.28 -11.21
N PHE A 181 9.29 -6.55 -11.96
CA PHE A 181 7.93 -6.36 -11.45
C PHE A 181 7.04 -7.56 -11.72
N ILE A 182 6.25 -7.91 -10.72
CA ILE A 182 5.16 -8.90 -10.82
C ILE A 182 3.89 -8.23 -10.30
N GLY A 183 2.84 -8.14 -11.13
CA GLY A 183 1.52 -7.62 -10.77
C GLY A 183 0.44 -8.71 -10.89
N ILE A 184 -0.51 -8.75 -9.94
CA ILE A 184 -1.65 -9.69 -9.92
C ILE A 184 -2.94 -8.88 -9.68
#